data_8c8be3e1f7e53b518cc71dd8ec5b35a6
#
_entry.id   8c8be3e1f7e53b518cc71dd8ec5b35a6
#
_cell.length_a   1.000
_cell.length_b   1.000
_cell.length_c   1.000
_cell.angle_alpha   90.00
_cell.angle_beta   90.00
_cell.angle_gamma   90.00
#
_symmetry.space_group_name_H-M   'P 1'
#
loop_
_entity.id
_entity.type
_entity.pdbx_description
1 polymer ?
#
loop_
_entity_poly.entity_id
_entity_poly.type
_entity_poly.pdbx_seq_one_letter_code
_entity_poly.pdbx_strand_id
1 'polypeptide(L)'
;IRDRGLGMAVGDVSVSLGTSGVAAAVSERPAYDLNGSVSGFADCTGHFLPLACTINASRILDAGRAVLDVDYEELTDLALAARPGAGGITLVPYFDGERTPNRPDATATLSGMTLRNTNRANFARAFVEGLLCSQRDCLELIRSLGAAIERILLIGGGAKSRAVRTLAPTVLGMEITCPATDEYVAIGAARQAAWVLSGVDDAPDWPISIDAVQTGTPTPQVYDAYVQARG
;
A
#
# COMPACT_ATOMS: atom_id res chain seq x y z
N ILE A 1 11.19 8.61 -10.89
CA ILE A 1 10.85 8.07 -12.24
C ILE A 1 9.45 7.45 -12.26
N ARG A 2 9.08 6.57 -11.29
CA ARG A 2 7.71 6.00 -11.23
C ARG A 2 6.64 7.08 -11.04
N ASP A 3 6.91 8.07 -10.19
CA ASP A 3 6.10 9.27 -9.96
C ASP A 3 5.76 9.98 -11.28
N ARG A 4 6.78 10.15 -12.16
CA ARG A 4 6.58 10.73 -13.50
C ARG A 4 5.72 9.85 -14.40
N GLY A 5 5.90 8.54 -14.36
CA GLY A 5 5.06 7.59 -15.11
C GLY A 5 3.59 7.63 -14.68
N LEU A 6 3.35 7.86 -13.39
CA LEU A 6 2.02 7.98 -12.80
C LEU A 6 1.42 9.40 -12.89
N GLY A 7 2.17 10.40 -13.39
CA GLY A 7 1.70 11.79 -13.41
C GLY A 7 1.39 12.33 -12.01
N MET A 8 2.22 11.96 -11.02
CA MET A 8 2.02 12.38 -9.63
C MET A 8 2.40 13.85 -9.44
N ALA A 9 1.61 14.52 -8.61
CA ALA A 9 1.84 15.89 -8.13
C ALA A 9 2.04 15.89 -6.61
N VAL A 10 2.38 17.05 -6.05
CA VAL A 10 2.43 17.24 -4.58
C VAL A 10 1.09 16.85 -3.96
N GLY A 11 1.14 16.09 -2.88
CA GLY A 11 -0.04 15.50 -2.23
C GLY A 11 -0.42 14.10 -2.74
N ASP A 12 0.17 13.64 -3.83
CA ASP A 12 -0.04 12.27 -4.30
C ASP A 12 0.90 11.28 -3.62
N VAL A 13 0.39 10.10 -3.32
CA VAL A 13 1.19 8.96 -2.88
C VAL A 13 0.90 7.73 -3.73
N SER A 14 1.93 7.06 -4.20
CA SER A 14 1.79 5.74 -4.81
C SER A 14 1.97 4.66 -3.76
N VAL A 15 1.00 3.73 -3.65
CA VAL A 15 1.10 2.49 -2.88
C VAL A 15 1.27 1.36 -3.87
N SER A 16 2.47 0.83 -3.94
CA SER A 16 2.85 -0.24 -4.88
C SER A 16 2.93 -1.58 -4.15
N LEU A 17 2.07 -2.51 -4.54
CA LEU A 17 1.99 -3.86 -3.97
C LEU A 17 2.66 -4.87 -4.92
N GLY A 18 3.98 -4.91 -4.90
CA GLY A 18 4.78 -5.97 -5.51
C GLY A 18 5.01 -7.13 -4.53
N THR A 19 6.10 -7.87 -4.67
CA THR A 19 6.60 -8.80 -3.64
C THR A 19 6.77 -8.07 -2.31
N SER A 20 7.39 -6.89 -2.37
CA SER A 20 7.49 -5.90 -1.30
C SER A 20 6.50 -4.78 -1.51
N GLY A 21 6.13 -4.07 -0.44
CA GLY A 21 5.28 -2.88 -0.48
C GLY A 21 6.12 -1.60 -0.50
N VAL A 22 5.66 -0.59 -1.24
CA VAL A 22 6.31 0.72 -1.27
C VAL A 22 5.24 1.80 -1.24
N ALA A 23 5.32 2.70 -0.25
CA ALA A 23 4.61 3.96 -0.25
C ALA A 23 5.60 5.09 -0.57
N ALA A 24 5.34 5.87 -1.61
CA ALA A 24 6.18 7.00 -2.00
C ALA A 24 5.29 8.20 -2.31
N ALA A 25 5.48 9.30 -1.57
CA ALA A 25 4.70 10.53 -1.72
C ALA A 25 5.51 11.61 -2.41
N VAL A 26 4.84 12.47 -3.20
CA VAL A 26 5.46 13.71 -3.70
C VAL A 26 5.18 14.82 -2.69
N SER A 27 6.24 15.49 -2.21
CA SER A 27 6.18 16.46 -1.13
C SER A 27 6.98 17.72 -1.45
N GLU A 28 6.48 18.88 -1.05
CA GLU A 28 7.22 20.16 -1.11
C GLU A 28 8.38 20.22 -0.09
N ARG A 29 8.34 19.36 0.93
CA ARG A 29 9.31 19.40 2.03
C ARG A 29 10.08 18.09 2.12
N PRO A 30 11.39 18.13 2.43
CA PRO A 30 12.16 16.93 2.69
C PRO A 30 11.66 16.24 3.97
N ALA A 31 11.68 14.90 3.95
CA ALA A 31 11.42 14.10 5.14
C ALA A 31 12.76 13.75 5.82
N TYR A 32 12.84 14.00 7.12
CA TYR A 32 13.99 13.63 7.94
C TYR A 32 13.55 12.62 8.98
N ASP A 33 13.84 11.37 8.74
CA ASP A 33 13.56 10.28 9.68
C ASP A 33 14.84 9.79 10.34
N LEU A 34 15.03 10.12 11.62
CA LEU A 34 16.19 9.70 12.40
C LEU A 34 16.24 8.19 12.65
N ASN A 35 15.10 7.51 12.53
CA ASN A 35 15.02 6.04 12.71
C ASN A 35 15.32 5.28 11.41
N GLY A 36 15.42 5.97 10.28
CA GLY A 36 15.74 5.39 8.97
C GLY A 36 14.63 4.52 8.35
N SER A 37 13.39 4.62 8.84
CA SER A 37 12.25 3.89 8.30
C SER A 37 11.70 4.53 7.02
N VAL A 38 11.86 5.85 6.87
CA VAL A 38 11.55 6.61 5.66
C VAL A 38 12.83 7.08 5.00
N SER A 39 13.00 6.75 3.73
CA SER A 39 14.10 7.25 2.92
C SER A 39 13.70 8.56 2.24
N GLY A 40 14.54 9.58 2.33
CA GLY A 40 14.35 10.85 1.63
C GLY A 40 14.98 10.80 0.24
N PHE A 41 14.16 10.84 -0.80
CA PHE A 41 14.59 10.97 -2.19
C PHE A 41 14.13 12.32 -2.76
N ALA A 42 14.71 12.72 -3.88
CA ALA A 42 14.18 13.75 -4.74
C ALA A 42 13.35 13.11 -5.86
N ASP A 43 12.30 13.80 -6.28
CA ASP A 43 11.61 13.48 -7.51
C ASP A 43 12.35 14.10 -8.72
N CYS A 44 11.81 13.90 -9.94
CA CYS A 44 12.40 14.44 -11.15
C CYS A 44 11.94 15.88 -11.48
N THR A 45 11.11 16.49 -10.64
CA THR A 45 10.50 17.81 -10.90
C THR A 45 10.94 18.90 -9.90
N GLY A 46 11.91 18.56 -9.02
CA GLY A 46 12.44 19.49 -8.01
C GLY A 46 11.75 19.39 -6.66
N HIS A 47 10.83 18.45 -6.48
CA HIS A 47 10.21 18.13 -5.20
C HIS A 47 10.94 17.00 -4.47
N PHE A 48 10.43 16.66 -3.30
CA PHE A 48 10.95 15.55 -2.47
C PHE A 48 10.05 14.33 -2.61
N LEU A 49 10.65 13.14 -2.43
CA LEU A 49 9.96 11.87 -2.54
C LEU A 49 10.24 11.02 -1.27
N PRO A 50 9.62 11.34 -0.11
CA PRO A 50 9.68 10.47 1.05
C PRO A 50 9.09 9.09 0.69
N LEU A 51 9.84 8.04 1.07
CA LEU A 51 9.54 6.67 0.71
C LEU A 51 9.69 5.75 1.92
N ALA A 52 8.64 5.00 2.23
CA ALA A 52 8.65 3.89 3.17
C ALA A 52 8.41 2.57 2.42
N CYS A 53 9.06 1.49 2.84
CA CYS A 53 8.85 0.20 2.21
C CYS A 53 8.76 -0.94 3.21
N THR A 54 7.93 -1.93 2.88
CA THR A 54 7.77 -3.18 3.62
C THR A 54 8.46 -4.33 2.87
N ILE A 55 8.94 -5.32 3.59
CA ILE A 55 9.44 -6.57 2.99
C ILE A 55 8.28 -7.40 2.46
N ASN A 56 7.16 -7.38 3.19
CA ASN A 56 5.98 -8.19 2.90
C ASN A 56 4.88 -7.35 2.22
N ALA A 57 4.37 -7.80 1.07
CA ALA A 57 3.19 -7.23 0.42
C ALA A 57 2.37 -8.31 -0.30
N SER A 58 2.47 -8.50 -1.63
CA SER A 58 1.65 -9.52 -2.32
C SER A 58 1.88 -10.93 -1.80
N ARG A 59 3.07 -11.23 -1.27
CA ARG A 59 3.41 -12.51 -0.61
C ARG A 59 2.50 -12.83 0.58
N ILE A 60 1.91 -11.82 1.22
CA ILE A 60 0.91 -12.03 2.28
C ILE A 60 -0.32 -12.74 1.73
N LEU A 61 -0.74 -12.38 0.50
CA LEU A 61 -1.85 -13.06 -0.17
C LEU A 61 -1.48 -14.49 -0.55
N ASP A 62 -0.22 -14.73 -0.96
CA ASP A 62 0.29 -16.07 -1.25
C ASP A 62 0.27 -16.96 0.00
N ALA A 63 0.69 -16.41 1.14
CA ALA A 63 0.61 -17.11 2.43
C ALA A 63 -0.84 -17.43 2.81
N GLY A 64 -1.76 -16.48 2.63
CA GLY A 64 -3.19 -16.70 2.87
C GLY A 64 -3.78 -17.82 2.02
N ARG A 65 -3.43 -17.83 0.71
CA ARG A 65 -3.83 -18.90 -0.21
C ARG A 65 -3.30 -20.27 0.23
N ALA A 66 -2.01 -20.32 0.54
CA ALA A 66 -1.38 -21.57 0.96
C ALA A 66 -1.99 -22.15 2.23
N VAL A 67 -2.26 -21.30 3.24
CA VAL A 67 -2.88 -21.74 4.52
C VAL A 67 -4.32 -22.22 4.32
N LEU A 68 -5.07 -21.58 3.42
CA LEU A 68 -6.48 -21.89 3.18
C LEU A 68 -6.70 -22.94 2.08
N ASP A 69 -5.65 -23.33 1.36
CA ASP A 69 -5.71 -24.22 0.20
C ASP A 69 -6.73 -23.72 -0.84
N VAL A 70 -6.52 -22.48 -1.32
CA VAL A 70 -7.41 -21.81 -2.28
C VAL A 70 -6.62 -21.10 -3.37
N ASP A 71 -7.29 -20.73 -4.45
CA ASP A 71 -6.76 -19.81 -5.46
C ASP A 71 -7.00 -18.32 -5.07
N TYR A 72 -6.59 -17.39 -5.93
CA TYR A 72 -6.75 -15.95 -5.65
C TYR A 72 -8.21 -15.48 -5.71
N GLU A 73 -9.03 -16.12 -6.53
CA GLU A 73 -10.44 -15.76 -6.66
C GLU A 73 -11.24 -16.21 -5.45
N GLU A 74 -11.03 -17.45 -4.99
CA GLU A 74 -11.66 -17.96 -3.78
C GLU A 74 -11.17 -17.21 -2.52
N LEU A 75 -9.86 -16.87 -2.44
CA LEU A 75 -9.35 -16.02 -1.36
C LEU A 75 -10.07 -14.66 -1.33
N THR A 76 -10.29 -14.08 -2.50
CA THR A 76 -11.00 -12.80 -2.66
C THR A 76 -12.45 -12.91 -2.18
N ASP A 77 -13.17 -13.93 -2.62
CA ASP A 77 -14.58 -14.13 -2.25
C ASP A 77 -14.74 -14.38 -0.76
N LEU A 78 -13.87 -15.20 -0.18
CA LEU A 78 -13.83 -15.45 1.27
C LEU A 78 -13.56 -14.15 2.05
N ALA A 79 -12.58 -13.36 1.63
CA ALA A 79 -12.24 -12.12 2.31
C ALA A 79 -13.38 -11.09 2.26
N LEU A 80 -14.07 -11.00 1.13
CA LEU A 80 -15.20 -10.09 0.96
C LEU A 80 -16.47 -10.56 1.68
N ALA A 81 -16.64 -11.85 1.91
CA ALA A 81 -17.76 -12.41 2.68
C ALA A 81 -17.66 -12.13 4.19
N ALA A 82 -16.47 -11.91 4.73
CA ALA A 82 -16.29 -11.60 6.13
C ALA A 82 -16.55 -10.12 6.44
N ARG A 83 -16.98 -9.85 7.70
CA ARG A 83 -17.16 -8.47 8.17
C ARG A 83 -15.82 -7.77 8.42
N PRO A 84 -15.77 -6.44 8.36
CA PRO A 84 -14.58 -5.67 8.74
C PRO A 84 -14.04 -6.08 10.11
N GLY A 85 -12.71 -6.21 10.21
CA GLY A 85 -12.02 -6.70 11.41
C GLY A 85 -11.98 -8.20 11.55
N ALA A 86 -12.33 -8.97 10.48
CA ALA A 86 -12.17 -10.43 10.43
C ALA A 86 -12.72 -11.18 11.68
N GLY A 87 -13.82 -10.67 12.24
CA GLY A 87 -14.40 -11.23 13.48
C GLY A 87 -13.52 -11.07 14.72
N GLY A 88 -12.54 -10.17 14.72
CA GLY A 88 -11.56 -9.92 15.77
C GLY A 88 -10.22 -10.60 15.56
N ILE A 89 -10.02 -11.31 14.43
CA ILE A 89 -8.72 -11.88 14.07
C ILE A 89 -7.86 -10.80 13.42
N THR A 90 -6.65 -10.59 13.93
CA THR A 90 -5.70 -9.60 13.40
C THR A 90 -4.42 -10.30 12.97
N LEU A 91 -3.97 -10.05 11.75
CA LEU A 91 -2.68 -10.49 11.24
C LEU A 91 -1.67 -9.34 11.28
N VAL A 92 -0.54 -9.56 11.94
CA VAL A 92 0.70 -8.77 11.78
C VAL A 92 1.59 -9.53 10.81
N PRO A 93 1.79 -9.07 9.55
CA PRO A 93 2.30 -9.90 8.46
C PRO A 93 3.82 -9.85 8.28
N TYR A 94 4.60 -9.91 9.35
CA TYR A 94 6.07 -9.81 9.29
C TYR A 94 6.73 -11.17 9.02
N PHE A 95 6.33 -11.84 7.92
CA PHE A 95 6.69 -13.24 7.63
C PHE A 95 8.21 -13.50 7.57
N ASP A 96 8.96 -12.60 6.94
CA ASP A 96 10.42 -12.72 6.75
C ASP A 96 11.13 -11.50 7.39
N GLY A 97 10.70 -11.12 8.58
CA GLY A 97 11.03 -9.84 9.17
C GLY A 97 10.26 -8.69 8.54
N GLU A 98 10.52 -7.46 9.00
CA GLU A 98 9.94 -6.27 8.40
C GLU A 98 10.93 -5.10 8.44
N ARG A 99 10.85 -4.21 7.43
CA ARG A 99 11.67 -3.01 7.35
C ARG A 99 10.96 -1.78 7.92
N THR A 100 9.68 -1.65 7.67
CA THR A 100 8.87 -0.56 8.22
C THR A 100 7.71 -1.17 9.00
N PRO A 101 7.79 -1.20 10.34
CA PRO A 101 8.91 -0.80 11.20
C PRO A 101 10.14 -1.71 11.07
N ASN A 102 11.33 -1.24 11.51
CA ASN A 102 12.56 -2.04 11.45
C ASN A 102 12.53 -3.18 12.49
N ARG A 103 12.11 -4.35 12.03
CA ARG A 103 12.00 -5.59 12.83
C ARG A 103 12.51 -6.78 12.02
N PRO A 104 13.84 -6.87 11.77
CA PRO A 104 14.41 -7.84 10.82
C PRO A 104 14.21 -9.31 11.23
N ASP A 105 14.07 -9.59 12.52
CA ASP A 105 13.91 -10.94 13.07
C ASP A 105 12.45 -11.28 13.42
N ALA A 106 11.48 -10.41 13.07
CA ALA A 106 10.09 -10.66 13.36
C ALA A 106 9.51 -11.79 12.50
N THR A 107 8.50 -12.44 13.03
CA THR A 107 7.67 -13.40 12.29
C THR A 107 6.22 -12.96 12.31
N ALA A 108 5.43 -13.45 11.36
CA ALA A 108 4.01 -13.14 11.30
C ALA A 108 3.25 -13.67 12.53
N THR A 109 2.27 -12.92 12.97
CA THR A 109 1.45 -13.27 14.13
C THR A 109 -0.04 -13.10 13.80
N LEU A 110 -0.83 -14.14 14.08
CA LEU A 110 -2.28 -14.08 14.14
C LEU A 110 -2.74 -14.00 15.59
N SER A 111 -3.53 -13.01 15.93
CA SER A 111 -4.09 -12.80 17.27
C SER A 111 -5.61 -12.72 17.25
N GLY A 112 -6.24 -12.75 18.44
CA GLY A 112 -7.70 -12.56 18.58
C GLY A 112 -8.56 -13.80 18.21
N MET A 113 -7.95 -14.97 18.02
CA MET A 113 -8.66 -16.20 17.63
C MET A 113 -9.50 -16.76 18.76
N THR A 114 -10.71 -17.17 18.44
CA THR A 114 -11.63 -17.94 19.31
C THR A 114 -12.28 -19.05 18.50
N LEU A 115 -12.88 -20.04 19.17
CA LEU A 115 -13.61 -21.11 18.45
C LEU A 115 -14.75 -20.57 17.57
N ARG A 116 -15.32 -19.42 17.89
CA ARG A 116 -16.45 -18.82 17.15
C ARG A 116 -16.03 -18.06 15.91
N ASN A 117 -14.84 -17.44 15.90
CA ASN A 117 -14.37 -16.63 14.77
C ASN A 117 -13.38 -17.36 13.87
N THR A 118 -12.91 -18.55 14.25
CA THR A 118 -11.97 -19.36 13.48
C THR A 118 -12.70 -20.04 12.32
N ASN A 119 -12.75 -19.34 11.16
CA ASN A 119 -13.33 -19.84 9.92
C ASN A 119 -12.58 -19.26 8.72
N ARG A 120 -12.72 -19.89 7.53
CA ARG A 120 -11.98 -19.54 6.32
C ARG A 120 -12.16 -18.09 5.89
N ALA A 121 -13.39 -17.55 5.98
CA ALA A 121 -13.68 -16.18 5.56
C ALA A 121 -12.94 -15.14 6.43
N ASN A 122 -12.98 -15.32 7.76
CA ASN A 122 -12.27 -14.42 8.66
C ASN A 122 -10.74 -14.51 8.47
N PHE A 123 -10.19 -15.70 8.24
CA PHE A 123 -8.77 -15.83 7.93
C PHE A 123 -8.42 -15.10 6.64
N ALA A 124 -9.13 -15.36 5.55
CA ALA A 124 -8.92 -14.67 4.27
C ALA A 124 -8.96 -13.14 4.43
N ARG A 125 -9.95 -12.65 5.18
CA ARG A 125 -10.09 -11.22 5.50
C ARG A 125 -8.89 -10.69 6.29
N ALA A 126 -8.44 -11.41 7.31
CA ALA A 126 -7.29 -11.00 8.13
C ALA A 126 -6.00 -10.87 7.31
N PHE A 127 -5.78 -11.73 6.31
CA PHE A 127 -4.63 -11.62 5.40
C PHE A 127 -4.70 -10.35 4.54
N VAL A 128 -5.86 -10.03 3.98
CA VAL A 128 -6.02 -8.80 3.18
C VAL A 128 -5.94 -7.55 4.06
N GLU A 129 -6.60 -7.54 5.21
CA GLU A 129 -6.55 -6.40 6.14
C GLU A 129 -5.14 -6.21 6.72
N GLY A 130 -4.42 -7.27 7.06
CA GLY A 130 -3.04 -7.21 7.53
C GLY A 130 -2.09 -6.59 6.50
N LEU A 131 -2.23 -6.98 5.22
CA LEU A 131 -1.49 -6.35 4.12
C LEU A 131 -1.79 -4.85 4.04
N LEU A 132 -3.06 -4.46 4.06
CA LEU A 132 -3.46 -3.05 3.95
C LEU A 132 -3.05 -2.24 5.19
N CYS A 133 -3.11 -2.82 6.39
CA CYS A 133 -2.66 -2.18 7.63
C CYS A 133 -1.14 -1.92 7.60
N SER A 134 -0.33 -2.85 7.09
CA SER A 134 1.12 -2.62 6.95
C SER A 134 1.43 -1.49 5.98
N GLN A 135 0.65 -1.34 4.91
CA GLN A 135 0.79 -0.18 4.01
C GLN A 135 0.30 1.12 4.66
N ARG A 136 -0.74 1.05 5.50
CA ARG A 136 -1.18 2.21 6.27
C ARG A 136 -0.11 2.68 7.26
N ASP A 137 0.63 1.80 7.91
CA ASP A 137 1.81 2.18 8.73
C ASP A 137 2.80 3.05 7.93
N CYS A 138 3.09 2.66 6.68
CA CYS A 138 3.96 3.46 5.81
C CYS A 138 3.37 4.86 5.53
N LEU A 139 2.06 4.95 5.27
CA LEU A 139 1.38 6.23 5.03
C LEU A 139 1.37 7.12 6.27
N GLU A 140 1.04 6.56 7.44
CA GLU A 140 1.02 7.32 8.70
C GLU A 140 2.43 7.80 9.07
N LEU A 141 3.46 7.01 8.81
CA LEU A 141 4.85 7.40 9.04
C LEU A 141 5.25 8.56 8.10
N ILE A 142 4.93 8.49 6.82
CA ILE A 142 5.19 9.57 5.85
C ILE A 142 4.44 10.85 6.27
N ARG A 143 3.17 10.74 6.71
CA ARG A 143 2.39 11.87 7.24
C ARG A 143 3.03 12.49 8.49
N SER A 144 3.52 11.66 9.40
CA SER A 144 4.15 12.12 10.64
C SER A 144 5.41 12.95 10.42
N LEU A 145 6.04 12.79 9.25
CA LEU A 145 7.19 13.57 8.80
C LEU A 145 6.81 14.83 8.00
N GLY A 146 5.51 15.15 7.94
CA GLY A 146 4.99 16.40 7.38
C GLY A 146 4.63 16.36 5.90
N ALA A 147 4.65 15.21 5.25
CA ALA A 147 4.15 15.10 3.89
C ALA A 147 2.62 15.05 3.87
N ALA A 148 1.99 15.92 3.08
CA ALA A 148 0.56 15.83 2.79
C ALA A 148 0.26 14.60 1.94
N ILE A 149 -0.85 13.91 2.22
CA ILE A 149 -1.38 12.83 1.39
C ILE A 149 -2.83 13.16 1.08
N GLU A 150 -3.11 13.50 -0.16
CA GLU A 150 -4.42 13.93 -0.65
C GLU A 150 -5.03 12.91 -1.60
N ARG A 151 -4.19 12.16 -2.35
CA ARG A 151 -4.62 11.11 -3.27
C ARG A 151 -3.71 9.89 -3.16
N ILE A 152 -4.32 8.70 -3.12
CA ILE A 152 -3.60 7.42 -3.13
C ILE A 152 -3.76 6.76 -4.49
N LEU A 153 -2.63 6.46 -5.15
CA LEU A 153 -2.58 5.65 -6.37
C LEU A 153 -2.13 4.23 -6.00
N LEU A 154 -3.03 3.26 -6.15
CA LEU A 154 -2.78 1.86 -5.81
C LEU A 154 -2.35 1.08 -7.07
N ILE A 155 -1.14 0.54 -7.05
CA ILE A 155 -0.50 -0.14 -8.19
C ILE A 155 0.19 -1.44 -7.80
N GLY A 156 0.69 -2.16 -8.79
CA GLY A 156 1.44 -3.41 -8.62
C GLY A 156 0.58 -4.66 -8.72
N GLY A 157 1.23 -5.82 -8.64
CA GLY A 157 0.55 -7.12 -8.81
C GLY A 157 -0.53 -7.39 -7.78
N GLY A 158 -0.30 -7.03 -6.50
CA GLY A 158 -1.28 -7.17 -5.43
C GLY A 158 -2.52 -6.30 -5.61
N ALA A 159 -2.38 -5.15 -6.30
CA ALA A 159 -3.50 -4.28 -6.64
C ALA A 159 -4.46 -4.88 -7.69
N LYS A 160 -4.13 -6.00 -8.33
CA LYS A 160 -5.05 -6.73 -9.20
C LYS A 160 -6.12 -7.50 -8.42
N SER A 161 -5.88 -7.80 -7.14
CA SER A 161 -6.87 -8.44 -6.28
C SER A 161 -8.08 -7.54 -6.05
N ARG A 162 -9.28 -8.05 -6.39
CA ARG A 162 -10.55 -7.37 -6.14
C ARG A 162 -10.76 -7.12 -4.64
N ALA A 163 -10.38 -8.05 -3.77
CA ALA A 163 -10.47 -7.87 -2.33
C ALA A 163 -9.59 -6.70 -1.87
N VAL A 164 -8.34 -6.62 -2.33
CA VAL A 164 -7.43 -5.51 -1.99
C VAL A 164 -8.02 -4.18 -2.44
N ARG A 165 -8.46 -4.07 -3.71
CA ARG A 165 -9.07 -2.82 -4.23
C ARG A 165 -10.31 -2.40 -3.43
N THR A 166 -11.20 -3.37 -3.12
CA THR A 166 -12.45 -3.08 -2.40
C THR A 166 -12.21 -2.68 -0.94
N LEU A 167 -11.23 -3.29 -0.28
CA LEU A 167 -10.96 -3.05 1.14
C LEU A 167 -9.97 -1.89 1.39
N ALA A 168 -9.16 -1.53 0.40
CA ALA A 168 -8.17 -0.47 0.55
C ALA A 168 -8.78 0.86 1.05
N PRO A 169 -9.87 1.42 0.49
CA PRO A 169 -10.41 2.68 0.98
C PRO A 169 -10.91 2.59 2.42
N THR A 170 -11.42 1.44 2.86
CA THR A 170 -11.93 1.27 4.22
C THR A 170 -10.80 1.20 5.26
N VAL A 171 -9.68 0.54 4.93
CA VAL A 171 -8.54 0.35 5.82
C VAL A 171 -7.59 1.55 5.77
N LEU A 172 -7.29 2.07 4.56
CA LEU A 172 -6.41 3.24 4.39
C LEU A 172 -7.11 4.55 4.74
N GLY A 173 -8.45 4.55 4.82
CA GLY A 173 -9.26 5.70 5.26
C GLY A 173 -9.39 6.82 4.23
N MET A 174 -9.12 6.55 2.96
CA MET A 174 -9.18 7.51 1.85
C MET A 174 -9.69 6.82 0.58
N GLU A 175 -10.19 7.62 -0.36
CA GLU A 175 -10.47 7.18 -1.72
C GLU A 175 -9.18 6.67 -2.39
N ILE A 176 -9.31 5.61 -3.18
CA ILE A 176 -8.19 4.95 -3.86
C ILE A 176 -8.37 5.07 -5.37
N THR A 177 -7.42 5.70 -6.01
CA THR A 177 -7.30 5.70 -7.47
C THR A 177 -6.52 4.47 -7.93
N CYS A 178 -7.11 3.65 -8.78
CA CYS A 178 -6.45 2.51 -9.42
C CYS A 178 -6.13 2.87 -10.87
N PRO A 179 -4.90 3.25 -11.19
CA PRO A 179 -4.49 3.45 -12.58
C PRO A 179 -4.57 2.14 -13.38
N ALA A 180 -4.80 2.23 -14.68
CA ALA A 180 -4.71 1.10 -15.58
C ALA A 180 -3.30 0.48 -15.48
N THR A 181 -3.23 -0.87 -15.58
CA THR A 181 -1.93 -1.55 -15.46
C THR A 181 -1.01 -1.14 -16.61
N ASP A 182 0.17 -0.64 -16.28
CA ASP A 182 1.18 -0.22 -17.25
C ASP A 182 2.59 -0.28 -16.64
N GLU A 183 3.60 -0.10 -17.49
CA GLU A 183 5.02 -0.08 -17.11
C GLU A 183 5.45 1.33 -16.67
N TYR A 184 4.92 1.81 -15.55
CA TYR A 184 5.06 3.19 -15.08
C TYR A 184 6.52 3.64 -14.89
N VAL A 185 7.45 2.74 -14.60
CA VAL A 185 8.88 3.08 -14.49
C VAL A 185 9.44 3.41 -15.88
N ALA A 186 9.13 2.59 -16.89
CA ALA A 186 9.55 2.82 -18.27
C ALA A 186 8.92 4.07 -18.86
N ILE A 187 7.61 4.26 -18.63
CA ILE A 187 6.88 5.47 -19.04
C ILE A 187 7.50 6.72 -18.40
N GLY A 188 7.79 6.68 -17.10
CA GLY A 188 8.41 7.79 -16.39
C GLY A 188 9.79 8.13 -16.93
N ALA A 189 10.61 7.13 -17.27
CA ALA A 189 11.91 7.33 -17.89
C ALA A 189 11.78 7.97 -19.29
N ALA A 190 10.83 7.50 -20.12
CA ALA A 190 10.54 8.05 -21.42
C ALA A 190 10.03 9.51 -21.33
N ARG A 191 9.13 9.80 -20.40
CA ARG A 191 8.63 11.15 -20.12
C ARG A 191 9.75 12.09 -19.68
N GLN A 192 10.63 11.64 -18.81
CA GLN A 192 11.79 12.43 -18.38
C GLN A 192 12.73 12.75 -19.55
N ALA A 193 13.02 11.77 -20.40
CA ALA A 193 13.84 11.99 -21.58
C ALA A 193 13.17 12.95 -22.58
N ALA A 194 11.88 12.81 -22.81
CA ALA A 194 11.11 13.70 -23.68
C ALA A 194 11.08 15.15 -23.16
N TRP A 195 10.92 15.33 -21.83
CA TRP A 195 10.97 16.65 -21.21
C TRP A 195 12.33 17.32 -21.41
N VAL A 196 13.43 16.62 -21.11
CA VAL A 196 14.79 17.14 -21.31
C VAL A 196 15.01 17.51 -22.79
N LEU A 197 14.56 16.67 -23.73
CA LEU A 197 14.70 16.93 -25.16
C LEU A 197 13.88 18.14 -25.65
N SER A 198 12.71 18.37 -25.02
CA SER A 198 11.84 19.50 -25.41
C SER A 198 12.43 20.87 -25.10
N GLY A 199 13.32 20.96 -24.11
CA GLY A 199 13.93 22.18 -23.63
C GLY A 199 12.97 23.16 -22.94
N VAL A 200 11.75 22.72 -22.57
CA VAL A 200 10.82 23.54 -21.78
C VAL A 200 11.17 23.46 -20.30
N ASP A 201 10.95 24.57 -19.58
CA ASP A 201 11.30 24.66 -18.15
C ASP A 201 10.39 23.80 -17.29
N ASP A 202 9.08 23.83 -17.55
CA ASP A 202 8.11 23.06 -16.80
C ASP A 202 7.89 21.66 -17.39
N ALA A 203 7.72 20.70 -16.51
CA ALA A 203 7.43 19.33 -16.91
C ALA A 203 6.08 19.23 -17.62
N PRO A 204 6.02 18.72 -18.86
CA PRO A 204 4.74 18.54 -19.56
C PRO A 204 3.77 17.67 -18.75
N ASP A 205 2.49 18.02 -18.79
CA ASP A 205 1.42 17.20 -18.25
C ASP A 205 1.13 16.02 -19.19
N TRP A 206 1.29 14.81 -18.65
CA TRP A 206 0.94 13.58 -19.34
C TRP A 206 -0.10 12.82 -18.55
N PRO A 207 -1.37 12.86 -18.94
CA PRO A 207 -2.42 12.14 -18.27
C PRO A 207 -2.15 10.62 -18.25
N ILE A 208 -2.68 9.96 -17.24
CA ILE A 208 -2.68 8.50 -17.13
C ILE A 208 -4.11 7.99 -17.25
N SER A 209 -4.26 6.77 -17.75
CA SER A 209 -5.55 6.09 -17.74
C SER A 209 -5.87 5.60 -16.33
N ILE A 210 -7.09 5.87 -15.87
CA ILE A 210 -7.63 5.38 -14.61
C ILE A 210 -8.57 4.22 -14.90
N ASP A 211 -8.28 3.06 -14.32
CA ASP A 211 -9.12 1.85 -14.42
C ASP A 211 -10.33 1.94 -13.48
N ALA A 212 -10.10 2.39 -12.25
CA ALA A 212 -11.16 2.52 -11.25
C ALA A 212 -10.81 3.55 -10.18
N VAL A 213 -11.87 4.11 -9.59
CA VAL A 213 -11.81 4.84 -8.32
C VAL A 213 -12.63 4.05 -7.30
N GLN A 214 -12.02 3.71 -6.18
CA GLN A 214 -12.62 2.91 -5.12
C GLN A 214 -12.90 3.79 -3.90
N THR A 215 -14.13 3.74 -3.42
CA THR A 215 -14.56 4.44 -2.22
C THR A 215 -15.08 3.44 -1.19
N GLY A 216 -15.13 3.83 0.07
CA GLY A 216 -15.66 2.97 1.14
C GLY A 216 -15.75 3.72 2.46
N THR A 217 -16.61 3.24 3.33
CA THR A 217 -16.72 3.79 4.70
C THR A 217 -15.47 3.36 5.50
N PRO A 218 -14.70 4.30 6.05
CA PRO A 218 -13.54 3.97 6.86
C PRO A 218 -13.87 3.06 8.04
N THR A 219 -12.98 2.11 8.32
CA THR A 219 -13.09 1.15 9.44
C THR A 219 -11.87 1.30 10.36
N PRO A 220 -11.75 2.42 11.12
CA PRO A 220 -10.57 2.72 11.92
C PRO A 220 -10.22 1.63 12.92
N GLN A 221 -11.23 0.94 13.48
CA GLN A 221 -11.05 -0.16 14.43
C GLN A 221 -10.20 -1.32 13.89
N VAL A 222 -10.14 -1.49 12.56
CA VAL A 222 -9.29 -2.51 11.94
C VAL A 222 -7.81 -2.16 12.13
N TYR A 223 -7.47 -0.91 11.84
CA TYR A 223 -6.10 -0.44 12.01
C TYR A 223 -5.73 -0.28 13.49
N ASP A 224 -6.67 0.14 14.34
CA ASP A 224 -6.43 0.26 15.79
C ASP A 224 -6.08 -1.12 16.39
N ALA A 225 -6.82 -2.17 16.02
CA ALA A 225 -6.53 -3.54 16.44
C ALA A 225 -5.15 -4.02 15.93
N TYR A 226 -4.80 -3.67 14.69
CA TYR A 226 -3.49 -3.98 14.13
C TYR A 226 -2.36 -3.27 14.87
N VAL A 227 -2.51 -1.98 15.19
CA VAL A 227 -1.52 -1.21 15.96
C VAL A 227 -1.31 -1.81 17.34
N GLN A 228 -2.40 -2.23 18.02
CA GLN A 228 -2.30 -2.95 19.29
C GLN A 228 -1.54 -4.29 19.15
N ALA A 229 -1.85 -5.05 18.10
CA ALA A 229 -1.25 -6.38 17.91
C ALA A 229 0.24 -6.33 17.55
N ARG A 230 0.67 -5.28 16.84
CA ARG A 230 2.07 -5.16 16.44
C ARG A 230 2.99 -4.55 17.52
N GLY A 231 2.42 -3.91 18.52
CA GLY A 231 3.17 -3.26 19.61
C GLY A 231 3.87 -1.98 19.21
#